data_a8933fbb9a42ffd06a99539b82ab1489
#
_entry.id   a8933fbb9a42ffd06a99539b82ab1489
#
_cell.length_a   1.000
_cell.length_b   1.000
_cell.length_c   1.000
_cell.angle_alpha   90.00
_cell.angle_beta   90.00
_cell.angle_gamma   90.00
#
_symmetry.space_group_name_H-M   'P 1'
#
loop_
_entity.id
_entity.type
_entity.pdbx_description
1 polymer ?
#
loop_
_entity_poly.entity_id
_entity_poly.type
_entity_poly.pdbx_seq_one_letter_code
_entity_poly.pdbx_strand_id
1 'polypeptide(L)'
;MPGSGCGEPLAQQLWSVRLSHLACLRTEPLACELWRLPSSFRYVECVTNVLATWNEGAARRAVIEFVERTVSGGVPAEERVAVFDNDGTLWCEKPMPIQADFILRRLYEMAQADPGLRGRQPWKAAYERDYGWLGTVLAEHYAGNDTNVRTLLAGVLAAYAGISVEEFEAKSDAFLRTAKHPTLGRGYLQCAYAPMVELLGYLEANGFANYIASGGGRDFMRPISQEVYGIPRDRVIGSATTFQYTSDDHGGTITHKAEADYLDDGPQKPIRIWSRTGRRPLLAAGNSNGDIPMLDFTQHPDKPSLRLLVLHDDSQREFDYTSGAEQALERAGQSGWTIVSIKNDWAAVF
;
A
#
# COMPACT_ATOMS: atom_id res chain seq x y z
N MET A 1 -63.43 30.48 -18.37
CA MET A 1 -63.70 31.43 -17.27
C MET A 1 -64.11 30.63 -16.05
N PRO A 2 -63.74 31.05 -14.83
CA PRO A 2 -62.43 31.32 -14.24
C PRO A 2 -62.21 30.33 -13.07
N GLY A 3 -61.07 30.25 -12.49
CA GLY A 3 -60.40 30.93 -11.45
C GLY A 3 -59.14 30.19 -11.00
N SER A 4 -58.10 30.80 -11.04
CA SER A 4 -57.12 31.30 -10.08
C SER A 4 -57.03 30.57 -8.71
N GLY A 5 -55.84 30.14 -8.40
CA GLY A 5 -55.44 29.73 -7.06
C GLY A 5 -53.93 29.48 -7.01
N CYS A 6 -53.15 30.55 -6.78
CA CYS A 6 -51.76 30.47 -6.33
C CYS A 6 -51.62 29.78 -4.97
N GLY A 7 -50.62 29.01 -4.80
CA GLY A 7 -50.16 28.52 -3.54
C GLY A 7 -48.67 28.24 -3.60
N GLU A 8 -47.89 29.14 -3.04
CA GLU A 8 -46.43 29.10 -2.89
C GLU A 8 -45.96 28.10 -1.82
N PRO A 9 -44.64 27.96 -1.62
CA PRO A 9 -43.98 26.68 -1.31
C PRO A 9 -43.78 26.49 0.19
N LEU A 10 -43.85 25.22 0.66
CA LEU A 10 -43.48 24.79 2.01
C LEU A 10 -42.03 24.31 2.02
N ALA A 11 -41.16 25.28 2.19
CA ALA A 11 -39.83 25.02 2.75
C ALA A 11 -39.85 25.37 4.24
N GLN A 12 -39.12 24.63 5.05
CA GLN A 12 -38.83 24.80 6.49
C GLN A 12 -39.79 24.15 7.48
N GLN A 13 -39.43 22.93 7.88
CA GLN A 13 -39.61 22.45 9.26
C GLN A 13 -38.51 21.44 9.63
N LEU A 14 -37.47 21.94 10.34
CA LEU A 14 -37.10 21.58 11.69
C LEU A 14 -36.69 20.12 11.94
N TRP A 15 -35.40 19.88 11.93
CA TRP A 15 -34.77 18.82 12.71
C TRP A 15 -34.20 19.41 14.02
N SER A 16 -34.99 19.40 15.08
CA SER A 16 -34.52 19.46 16.45
C SER A 16 -34.54 18.05 17.02
N VAL A 17 -33.39 17.41 17.13
CA VAL A 17 -33.27 16.18 17.92
C VAL A 17 -32.56 16.47 19.22
N ARG A 18 -33.30 16.18 20.28
CA ARG A 18 -32.93 16.28 21.67
C ARG A 18 -31.68 15.52 22.04
N LEU A 19 -30.72 16.22 22.61
CA LEU A 19 -29.73 15.66 23.53
C LEU A 19 -30.40 15.35 24.86
N SER A 20 -30.44 14.11 25.26
CA SER A 20 -30.69 13.74 26.63
C SER A 20 -29.92 12.48 27.03
N HIS A 21 -29.00 12.68 27.95
CA HIS A 21 -28.48 11.77 28.96
C HIS A 21 -27.68 10.53 28.53
N LEU A 22 -26.38 10.66 28.65
CA LEU A 22 -25.55 9.60 29.22
C LEU A 22 -24.50 10.21 30.16
N ALA A 23 -24.43 9.59 31.31
CA ALA A 23 -23.83 10.09 32.52
C ALA A 23 -22.29 10.20 32.47
N CYS A 24 -21.86 11.25 33.12
CA CYS A 24 -20.61 11.58 33.75
C CYS A 24 -19.86 10.37 34.35
N LEU A 25 -18.66 10.09 33.88
CA LEU A 25 -17.59 9.59 34.74
C LEU A 25 -16.44 10.60 34.64
N ARG A 26 -16.24 11.27 35.79
CA ARG A 26 -15.17 12.24 36.02
C ARG A 26 -13.82 11.55 35.98
N THR A 27 -12.92 12.05 35.11
CA THR A 27 -11.49 12.08 35.41
C THR A 27 -11.06 13.53 35.25
N GLU A 28 -10.52 14.07 36.34
CA GLU A 28 -10.13 15.45 36.44
C GLU A 28 -9.01 15.84 35.45
N PRO A 29 -9.10 17.03 34.84
CA PRO A 29 -7.94 17.59 34.18
C PRO A 29 -7.02 18.20 35.23
N LEU A 30 -5.77 17.73 35.26
CA LEU A 30 -4.69 18.41 35.95
C LEU A 30 -4.56 19.85 35.42
N ALA A 31 -5.01 20.79 36.20
CA ALA A 31 -4.85 22.20 35.96
C ALA A 31 -3.35 22.54 35.98
N CYS A 32 -2.82 22.86 34.80
CA CYS A 32 -1.51 23.46 34.68
C CYS A 32 -1.61 24.93 35.13
N GLU A 33 -1.22 25.25 36.38
CA GLU A 33 -1.12 26.61 36.86
C GLU A 33 -0.07 27.38 36.02
N LEU A 34 -0.57 28.33 35.27
CA LEU A 34 0.23 29.30 34.52
C LEU A 34 0.91 30.30 35.47
N TRP A 35 2.10 29.97 35.94
CA TRP A 35 2.99 30.97 36.55
C TRP A 35 3.62 31.84 35.45
N ARG A 36 3.48 33.15 35.58
CA ARG A 36 4.08 34.14 34.69
C ARG A 36 5.61 34.05 34.76
N LEU A 37 6.22 33.55 33.70
CA LEU A 37 7.66 33.64 33.44
C LEU A 37 7.91 34.65 32.32
N PRO A 38 9.06 35.35 32.35
CA PRO A 38 9.40 36.41 31.38
C PRO A 38 9.46 35.85 29.95
N SER A 39 9.16 36.72 28.99
CA SER A 39 8.99 36.44 27.55
C SER A 39 10.19 35.86 26.80
N SER A 40 11.30 35.56 27.46
CA SER A 40 12.51 34.98 26.87
C SER A 40 12.66 33.46 27.02
N PHE A 41 11.72 32.78 27.69
CA PHE A 41 11.76 31.31 27.89
C PHE A 41 10.44 30.61 27.48
N ARG A 42 10.00 30.81 26.26
CA ARG A 42 8.87 30.08 25.71
C ARG A 42 9.24 29.32 24.44
N TYR A 43 10.20 28.46 24.53
CA TYR A 43 10.35 27.31 23.66
C TYR A 43 10.71 26.11 24.54
N VAL A 44 9.73 25.62 25.32
CA VAL A 44 9.77 24.22 25.68
C VAL A 44 9.37 23.52 24.40
N GLU A 45 10.37 23.06 23.64
CA GLU A 45 10.18 22.06 22.61
C GLU A 45 9.46 20.87 23.28
N CYS A 46 8.14 20.79 23.07
CA CYS A 46 7.51 19.50 23.08
C CYS A 46 8.14 18.77 21.87
N VAL A 47 9.29 18.15 22.06
CA VAL A 47 9.85 17.18 21.14
C VAL A 47 8.90 15.98 21.21
N THR A 48 7.78 16.08 20.51
CA THR A 48 7.04 14.89 20.13
C THR A 48 8.07 14.07 19.35
N ASN A 49 8.36 12.87 19.82
CA ASN A 49 9.31 11.95 19.18
C ASN A 49 8.72 11.51 17.83
N VAL A 50 8.88 12.37 16.83
CA VAL A 50 8.36 12.18 15.47
C VAL A 50 9.13 11.02 14.85
N LEU A 51 8.44 10.01 14.31
CA LEU A 51 9.03 8.79 13.78
C LEU A 51 9.79 8.02 14.87
N ALA A 52 9.08 7.67 15.95
CA ALA A 52 9.64 7.00 17.13
C ALA A 52 10.15 5.58 16.86
N THR A 53 9.63 4.93 15.83
CA THR A 53 10.08 3.61 15.36
C THR A 53 11.31 3.66 14.44
N TRP A 54 11.81 4.87 14.14
CA TRP A 54 13.04 5.11 13.42
C TRP A 54 14.17 5.45 14.38
N ASN A 55 15.35 4.92 14.11
CA ASN A 55 16.55 5.33 14.82
C ASN A 55 16.98 6.75 14.43
N GLU A 56 17.69 7.43 15.32
CA GLU A 56 18.35 8.69 14.98
C GLU A 56 19.42 8.43 13.92
N GLY A 57 19.22 9.01 12.72
CA GLY A 57 20.09 8.75 11.58
C GLY A 57 19.83 9.67 10.40
N ALA A 58 20.55 9.42 9.32
CA ALA A 58 20.45 10.22 8.11
C ALA A 58 19.09 10.04 7.43
N ALA A 59 18.56 8.82 7.40
CA ALA A 59 17.28 8.53 6.75
C ALA A 59 16.12 9.24 7.45
N ARG A 60 16.02 9.14 8.79
CA ARG A 60 14.99 9.85 9.58
C ARG A 60 15.09 11.37 9.39
N ARG A 61 16.30 11.95 9.45
CA ARG A 61 16.50 13.39 9.21
C ARG A 61 16.07 13.80 7.81
N ALA A 62 16.42 13.02 6.78
CA ALA A 62 16.04 13.33 5.40
C ALA A 62 14.52 13.39 5.23
N VAL A 63 13.77 12.50 5.89
CA VAL A 63 12.30 12.53 5.90
C VAL A 63 11.77 13.79 6.56
N ILE A 64 12.24 14.11 7.76
CA ILE A 64 11.80 15.30 8.52
C ILE A 64 12.10 16.58 7.74
N GLU A 65 13.34 16.76 7.30
CA GLU A 65 13.75 17.93 6.52
C GLU A 65 12.99 18.08 5.20
N PHE A 66 12.70 16.97 4.54
CA PHE A 66 11.87 16.98 3.31
C PHE A 66 10.46 17.50 3.60
N VAL A 67 9.80 16.98 4.64
CA VAL A 67 8.45 17.39 5.01
C VAL A 67 8.43 18.87 5.43
N GLU A 68 9.37 19.28 6.28
CA GLU A 68 9.50 20.68 6.72
C GLU A 68 9.71 21.63 5.53
N ARG A 69 10.62 21.32 4.62
CA ARG A 69 10.86 22.12 3.41
C ARG A 69 9.65 22.19 2.49
N THR A 70 8.90 21.08 2.39
CA THR A 70 7.69 21.01 1.54
C THR A 70 6.58 21.89 2.12
N VAL A 71 6.36 21.80 3.43
CA VAL A 71 5.30 22.55 4.12
C VAL A 71 5.67 24.04 4.23
N SER A 72 6.88 24.36 4.72
CA SER A 72 7.35 25.75 4.88
C SER A 72 7.60 26.43 3.54
N GLY A 73 7.97 25.68 2.50
CA GLY A 73 8.11 26.17 1.13
C GLY A 73 6.78 26.47 0.43
N GLY A 74 5.64 26.30 1.13
CA GLY A 74 4.32 26.66 0.64
C GLY A 74 3.79 25.77 -0.48
N VAL A 75 4.29 24.54 -0.63
CA VAL A 75 3.70 23.57 -1.59
C VAL A 75 2.26 23.29 -1.15
N PRO A 76 1.25 23.53 -2.01
CA PRO A 76 -0.15 23.29 -1.66
C PRO A 76 -0.42 21.83 -1.28
N ALA A 77 -1.34 21.59 -0.32
CA ALA A 77 -1.63 20.23 0.17
C ALA A 77 -2.11 19.30 -0.95
N GLU A 78 -2.88 19.82 -1.91
CA GLU A 78 -3.35 19.05 -3.07
C GLU A 78 -2.23 18.60 -4.02
N GLU A 79 -1.03 19.15 -3.88
CA GLU A 79 0.16 18.76 -4.64
C GLU A 79 1.09 17.81 -3.87
N ARG A 80 0.85 17.62 -2.56
CA ARG A 80 1.66 16.76 -1.69
C ARG A 80 1.25 15.30 -1.87
N VAL A 81 1.73 14.69 -2.94
CA VAL A 81 1.50 13.26 -3.22
C VAL A 81 2.72 12.45 -2.84
N ALA A 82 2.49 11.37 -2.07
CA ALA A 82 3.49 10.37 -1.74
C ALA A 82 3.03 9.00 -2.24
N VAL A 83 3.94 8.21 -2.81
CA VAL A 83 3.64 6.89 -3.37
C VAL A 83 4.59 5.85 -2.79
N PHE A 84 4.06 4.66 -2.54
CA PHE A 84 4.78 3.58 -1.90
C PHE A 84 4.55 2.29 -2.67
N ASP A 85 5.60 1.55 -2.95
CA ASP A 85 5.43 0.12 -3.23
C ASP A 85 4.90 -0.58 -1.98
N ASN A 86 4.41 -1.82 -2.13
CA ASN A 86 3.80 -2.56 -1.03
C ASN A 86 4.69 -3.71 -0.54
N ASP A 87 4.96 -4.70 -1.42
CA ASP A 87 5.74 -5.88 -1.07
C ASP A 87 7.22 -5.51 -0.87
N GLY A 88 7.78 -5.79 0.32
CA GLY A 88 9.14 -5.37 0.68
C GLY A 88 9.28 -3.88 1.04
N THR A 89 8.24 -3.07 0.91
CA THR A 89 8.27 -1.64 1.25
C THR A 89 7.33 -1.29 2.39
N LEU A 90 6.06 -1.68 2.34
CA LEU A 90 5.07 -1.44 3.40
C LEU A 90 4.86 -2.67 4.27
N TRP A 91 5.05 -3.86 3.74
CA TRP A 91 5.00 -5.12 4.47
C TRP A 91 6.07 -6.11 3.97
N CYS A 92 6.31 -7.15 4.76
CA CYS A 92 7.27 -8.20 4.44
C CYS A 92 6.85 -9.00 3.19
N GLU A 93 7.81 -9.25 2.28
CA GLU A 93 7.56 -10.01 1.04
C GLU A 93 8.21 -11.41 1.02
N LYS A 94 9.15 -11.70 1.92
CA LYS A 94 9.84 -13.00 1.93
C LYS A 94 9.15 -14.00 2.90
N PRO A 95 9.17 -15.30 2.60
CA PRO A 95 9.90 -15.99 1.50
C PRO A 95 9.25 -15.83 0.14
N MET A 96 8.03 -15.31 0.05
CA MET A 96 7.32 -14.97 -1.17
C MET A 96 6.32 -13.84 -0.88
N PRO A 97 5.92 -13.04 -1.89
CA PRO A 97 4.86 -12.05 -1.73
C PRO A 97 3.59 -12.67 -1.14
N ILE A 98 2.93 -11.95 -0.23
CA ILE A 98 1.75 -12.48 0.49
C ILE A 98 0.63 -12.89 -0.48
N GLN A 99 0.45 -12.13 -1.56
CA GLN A 99 -0.52 -12.48 -2.59
C GLN A 99 -0.17 -13.78 -3.33
N ALA A 100 1.12 -14.13 -3.42
CA ALA A 100 1.51 -15.40 -4.03
C ALA A 100 1.00 -16.60 -3.22
N ASP A 101 1.03 -16.56 -1.88
CA ASP A 101 0.43 -17.60 -1.03
C ASP A 101 -1.09 -17.70 -1.25
N PHE A 102 -1.78 -16.55 -1.34
CA PHE A 102 -3.21 -16.52 -1.65
C PHE A 102 -3.54 -17.21 -2.98
N ILE A 103 -2.79 -16.90 -4.03
CA ILE A 103 -2.96 -17.49 -5.37
C ILE A 103 -2.65 -18.98 -5.35
N LEU A 104 -1.55 -19.38 -4.71
CA LEU A 104 -1.15 -20.81 -4.66
C LEU A 104 -2.17 -21.67 -3.94
N ARG A 105 -2.78 -21.18 -2.86
CA ARG A 105 -3.88 -21.88 -2.18
C ARG A 105 -5.06 -22.08 -3.12
N ARG A 106 -5.42 -21.07 -3.88
CA ARG A 106 -6.52 -21.17 -4.85
C ARG A 106 -6.21 -22.16 -5.97
N LEU A 107 -5.00 -22.11 -6.53
CA LEU A 107 -4.56 -23.07 -7.56
C LEU A 107 -4.55 -24.51 -7.01
N TYR A 108 -4.14 -24.71 -5.76
CA TYR A 108 -4.19 -25.99 -5.08
C TYR A 108 -5.63 -26.50 -4.94
N GLU A 109 -6.57 -25.67 -4.48
CA GLU A 109 -7.99 -26.00 -4.39
C GLU A 109 -8.57 -26.43 -5.75
N MET A 110 -8.24 -25.69 -6.82
CA MET A 110 -8.67 -26.04 -8.18
C MET A 110 -8.12 -27.41 -8.61
N ALA A 111 -6.84 -27.70 -8.35
CA ALA A 111 -6.23 -29.01 -8.66
C ALA A 111 -6.76 -30.13 -7.77
N GLN A 112 -7.25 -29.83 -6.57
CA GLN A 112 -7.98 -30.83 -5.75
C GLN A 112 -9.33 -31.16 -6.36
N ALA A 113 -10.08 -30.15 -6.80
CA ALA A 113 -11.41 -30.29 -7.38
C ALA A 113 -11.37 -30.95 -8.80
N ASP A 114 -10.35 -30.62 -9.60
CA ASP A 114 -10.17 -31.16 -10.94
C ASP A 114 -8.81 -31.89 -11.08
N PRO A 115 -8.77 -33.23 -11.01
CA PRO A 115 -7.56 -34.02 -11.21
C PRO A 115 -6.85 -33.78 -12.55
N GLY A 116 -7.57 -33.31 -13.59
CA GLY A 116 -6.98 -32.99 -14.89
C GLY A 116 -6.01 -31.82 -14.87
N LEU A 117 -6.09 -31.00 -13.85
CA LEU A 117 -5.17 -29.85 -13.65
C LEU A 117 -3.84 -30.28 -13.02
N ARG A 118 -3.76 -31.39 -12.29
CA ARG A 118 -2.59 -31.82 -11.51
C ARG A 118 -1.32 -32.06 -12.35
N GLY A 119 -1.48 -32.34 -13.64
CA GLY A 119 -0.37 -32.50 -14.57
C GLY A 119 0.06 -31.23 -15.32
N ARG A 120 -0.60 -30.10 -15.09
CA ARG A 120 -0.42 -28.85 -15.83
C ARG A 120 0.10 -27.74 -14.93
N GLN A 121 1.12 -27.01 -15.38
CA GLN A 121 1.54 -25.78 -14.67
C GLN A 121 0.51 -24.66 -14.87
N PRO A 122 0.31 -23.81 -13.84
CA PRO A 122 0.95 -23.77 -12.53
C PRO A 122 0.26 -24.61 -11.46
N TRP A 123 -0.90 -25.26 -11.76
CA TRP A 123 -1.66 -26.07 -10.81
C TRP A 123 -0.85 -27.26 -10.28
N LYS A 124 0.03 -27.85 -11.13
CA LYS A 124 0.95 -28.90 -10.70
C LYS A 124 1.87 -28.41 -9.58
N ALA A 125 2.55 -27.29 -9.78
CA ALA A 125 3.45 -26.74 -8.77
C ALA A 125 2.71 -26.41 -7.47
N ALA A 126 1.52 -25.83 -7.54
CA ALA A 126 0.69 -25.55 -6.38
C ALA A 126 0.27 -26.85 -5.65
N TYR A 127 -0.15 -27.90 -6.39
CA TYR A 127 -0.61 -29.17 -5.84
C TYR A 127 0.52 -29.96 -5.18
N GLU A 128 1.69 -30.00 -5.81
CA GLU A 128 2.89 -30.68 -5.32
C GLU A 128 3.68 -29.85 -4.31
N ARG A 129 3.31 -28.58 -4.11
CA ARG A 129 4.05 -27.59 -3.31
C ARG A 129 5.49 -27.40 -3.80
N ASP A 130 5.66 -27.39 -5.11
CA ASP A 130 6.95 -27.19 -5.76
C ASP A 130 7.31 -25.70 -5.79
N TYR A 131 7.79 -25.20 -4.65
CA TYR A 131 8.29 -23.84 -4.52
C TYR A 131 9.57 -23.58 -5.33
N GLY A 132 10.30 -24.65 -5.67
CA GLY A 132 11.48 -24.56 -6.53
C GLY A 132 11.11 -24.09 -7.94
N TRP A 133 10.03 -24.65 -8.52
CA TRP A 133 9.53 -24.17 -9.81
C TRP A 133 9.14 -22.70 -9.77
N LEU A 134 8.47 -22.24 -8.71
CA LEU A 134 8.09 -20.84 -8.56
C LEU A 134 9.30 -19.92 -8.46
N GLY A 135 10.34 -20.31 -7.73
CA GLY A 135 11.60 -19.58 -7.68
C GLY A 135 12.27 -19.49 -9.06
N THR A 136 12.24 -20.58 -9.83
CA THR A 136 12.75 -20.61 -11.21
C THR A 136 11.99 -19.66 -12.13
N VAL A 137 10.65 -19.59 -12.02
CA VAL A 137 9.81 -18.66 -12.81
C VAL A 137 10.25 -17.22 -12.63
N LEU A 138 10.50 -16.80 -11.39
CA LEU A 138 10.95 -15.44 -11.09
C LEU A 138 12.37 -15.18 -11.59
N ALA A 139 13.29 -16.11 -11.37
CA ALA A 139 14.68 -16.00 -11.84
C ALA A 139 14.76 -15.90 -13.39
N GLU A 140 13.98 -16.71 -14.10
CA GLU A 140 13.91 -16.68 -15.57
C GLU A 140 13.33 -15.36 -16.08
N HIS A 141 12.29 -14.84 -15.42
CA HIS A 141 11.72 -13.54 -15.76
C HIS A 141 12.75 -12.41 -15.66
N TYR A 142 13.50 -12.35 -14.57
CA TYR A 142 14.58 -11.37 -14.41
C TYR A 142 15.75 -11.56 -15.39
N ALA A 143 15.92 -12.79 -15.91
CA ALA A 143 16.87 -13.08 -17.00
C ALA A 143 16.31 -12.80 -18.41
N GLY A 144 15.08 -12.28 -18.52
CA GLY A 144 14.43 -11.94 -19.79
C GLY A 144 13.68 -13.09 -20.47
N ASN A 145 13.45 -14.23 -19.77
CA ASN A 145 12.65 -15.34 -20.27
C ASN A 145 11.27 -15.37 -19.61
N ASP A 146 10.28 -14.89 -20.32
CA ASP A 146 8.89 -14.76 -19.84
C ASP A 146 8.01 -16.01 -20.03
N THR A 147 8.54 -17.13 -20.49
CA THR A 147 7.73 -18.30 -20.82
C THR A 147 6.95 -18.83 -19.61
N ASN A 148 7.65 -19.05 -18.51
CA ASN A 148 7.06 -19.60 -17.30
C ASN A 148 6.24 -18.55 -16.51
N VAL A 149 6.64 -17.28 -16.55
CA VAL A 149 5.84 -16.21 -15.91
C VAL A 149 4.49 -16.02 -16.62
N ARG A 150 4.43 -16.16 -17.95
CA ARG A 150 3.16 -16.16 -18.70
C ARG A 150 2.27 -17.34 -18.32
N THR A 151 2.87 -18.53 -18.12
CA THR A 151 2.14 -19.73 -17.67
C THR A 151 1.57 -19.52 -16.27
N LEU A 152 2.35 -18.97 -15.35
CA LEU A 152 1.91 -18.62 -14.00
C LEU A 152 0.76 -17.58 -14.05
N LEU A 153 0.94 -16.52 -14.82
CA LEU A 153 -0.05 -15.45 -14.97
C LEU A 153 -1.38 -16.00 -15.54
N ALA A 154 -1.33 -16.85 -16.54
CA ALA A 154 -2.54 -17.48 -17.10
C ALA A 154 -3.30 -18.29 -16.04
N GLY A 155 -2.60 -19.02 -15.17
CA GLY A 155 -3.21 -19.74 -14.05
C GLY A 155 -3.81 -18.79 -13.00
N VAL A 156 -3.10 -17.69 -12.67
CA VAL A 156 -3.59 -16.65 -11.77
C VAL A 156 -4.88 -16.02 -12.29
N LEU A 157 -4.91 -15.65 -13.57
CA LEU A 157 -6.09 -15.08 -14.21
C LEU A 157 -7.27 -16.06 -14.23
N ALA A 158 -7.00 -17.35 -14.52
CA ALA A 158 -8.02 -18.40 -14.51
C ALA A 158 -8.57 -18.67 -13.10
N ALA A 159 -7.76 -18.47 -12.05
CA ALA A 159 -8.15 -18.76 -10.67
C ALA A 159 -9.32 -17.91 -10.17
N TYR A 160 -9.48 -16.71 -10.70
CA TYR A 160 -10.48 -15.74 -10.27
C TYR A 160 -11.45 -15.32 -11.38
N ALA A 161 -11.35 -15.92 -12.57
CA ALA A 161 -12.27 -15.62 -13.67
C ALA A 161 -13.71 -15.98 -13.30
N GLY A 162 -14.64 -15.05 -13.61
CA GLY A 162 -16.07 -15.25 -13.41
C GLY A 162 -16.59 -14.98 -12.01
N ILE A 163 -15.72 -14.73 -11.00
CA ILE A 163 -16.19 -14.32 -9.67
C ILE A 163 -16.44 -12.80 -9.61
N SER A 164 -17.39 -12.39 -8.79
CA SER A 164 -17.69 -10.94 -8.63
C SER A 164 -16.56 -10.22 -7.89
N VAL A 165 -16.52 -8.91 -8.03
CA VAL A 165 -15.55 -8.09 -7.30
C VAL A 165 -15.76 -8.16 -5.79
N GLU A 166 -17.01 -8.30 -5.33
CA GLU A 166 -17.36 -8.46 -3.93
C GLU A 166 -16.91 -9.84 -3.39
N GLU A 167 -17.09 -10.90 -4.19
CA GLU A 167 -16.63 -12.26 -3.81
C GLU A 167 -15.11 -12.32 -3.74
N PHE A 168 -14.40 -11.69 -4.68
CA PHE A 168 -12.94 -11.63 -4.65
C PHE A 168 -12.47 -10.87 -3.41
N GLU A 169 -13.08 -9.73 -3.11
CA GLU A 169 -12.78 -8.93 -1.92
C GLU A 169 -12.99 -9.75 -0.63
N ALA A 170 -14.12 -10.41 -0.49
CA ALA A 170 -14.41 -11.24 0.68
C ALA A 170 -13.39 -12.37 0.87
N LYS A 171 -12.94 -13.01 -0.23
CA LYS A 171 -11.92 -14.07 -0.19
C LYS A 171 -10.55 -13.53 0.20
N SER A 172 -10.13 -12.41 -0.35
CA SER A 172 -8.83 -11.78 -0.02
C SER A 172 -8.81 -11.26 1.41
N ASP A 173 -9.87 -10.62 1.88
CA ASP A 173 -10.00 -10.18 3.27
C ASP A 173 -9.94 -11.34 4.26
N ALA A 174 -10.73 -12.39 4.03
CA ALA A 174 -10.73 -13.59 4.87
C ALA A 174 -9.35 -14.25 4.94
N PHE A 175 -8.65 -14.36 3.80
CA PHE A 175 -7.30 -14.90 3.75
C PHE A 175 -6.32 -14.03 4.56
N LEU A 176 -6.28 -12.73 4.33
CA LEU A 176 -5.36 -11.80 5.00
C LEU A 176 -5.54 -11.78 6.51
N ARG A 177 -6.79 -11.97 7.00
CA ARG A 177 -7.08 -11.99 8.45
C ARG A 177 -6.79 -13.33 9.11
N THR A 178 -6.88 -14.44 8.39
CA THR A 178 -6.80 -15.78 8.98
C THR A 178 -5.49 -16.51 8.73
N ALA A 179 -4.83 -16.24 7.60
CA ALA A 179 -3.59 -16.87 7.25
C ALA A 179 -2.41 -16.27 8.04
N LYS A 180 -1.38 -17.11 8.20
CA LYS A 180 -0.16 -16.73 8.90
C LYS A 180 1.03 -16.78 7.97
N HIS A 181 1.94 -15.86 8.18
CA HIS A 181 3.24 -15.85 7.53
C HIS A 181 4.01 -17.15 7.86
N PRO A 182 4.56 -17.85 6.85
CA PRO A 182 5.09 -19.20 7.05
C PRO A 182 6.29 -19.28 7.96
N THR A 183 7.11 -18.24 8.06
CA THR A 183 8.33 -18.20 8.86
C THR A 183 8.24 -17.28 10.07
N LEU A 184 7.57 -16.14 9.98
CA LEU A 184 7.47 -15.17 11.09
C LEU A 184 6.44 -15.58 12.16
N GLY A 185 5.56 -16.58 11.88
CA GLY A 185 4.60 -17.11 12.84
C GLY A 185 3.46 -16.15 13.23
N ARG A 186 3.39 -14.96 12.61
CA ARG A 186 2.36 -13.93 12.84
C ARG A 186 1.33 -13.91 11.70
N GLY A 187 0.17 -13.31 11.94
CA GLY A 187 -0.82 -13.08 10.89
C GLY A 187 -0.29 -12.11 9.82
N TYR A 188 -0.79 -12.19 8.59
CA TYR A 188 -0.29 -11.33 7.51
C TYR A 188 -0.48 -9.84 7.78
N LEU A 189 -1.59 -9.41 8.40
CA LEU A 189 -1.79 -8.00 8.76
C LEU A 189 -0.76 -7.47 9.78
N GLN A 190 -0.10 -8.37 10.51
CA GLN A 190 0.96 -8.03 11.46
C GLN A 190 2.36 -8.02 10.81
N CYS A 191 2.44 -8.23 9.49
CA CYS A 191 3.70 -8.17 8.74
C CYS A 191 3.95 -6.80 8.12
N ALA A 192 3.10 -5.81 8.39
CA ALA A 192 3.35 -4.42 8.00
C ALA A 192 4.53 -3.84 8.79
N TYR A 193 5.39 -3.11 8.11
CA TYR A 193 6.55 -2.47 8.72
C TYR A 193 6.13 -1.25 9.55
N ALA A 194 6.29 -1.34 10.87
CA ALA A 194 5.89 -0.27 11.80
C ALA A 194 6.50 1.11 11.44
N PRO A 195 7.79 1.22 11.05
CA PRO A 195 8.36 2.50 10.65
C PRO A 195 7.72 3.10 9.40
N MET A 196 7.31 2.26 8.44
CA MET A 196 6.66 2.73 7.22
C MET A 196 5.21 3.15 7.50
N VAL A 197 4.48 2.42 8.36
CA VAL A 197 3.14 2.82 8.81
C VAL A 197 3.20 4.15 9.58
N GLU A 198 4.20 4.34 10.44
CA GLU A 198 4.42 5.61 11.13
C GLU A 198 4.75 6.75 10.15
N LEU A 199 5.57 6.49 9.12
CA LEU A 199 5.87 7.45 8.05
C LEU A 199 4.61 7.87 7.30
N LEU A 200 3.73 6.93 6.95
CA LEU A 200 2.44 7.22 6.30
C LEU A 200 1.60 8.18 7.16
N GLY A 201 1.47 7.89 8.47
CA GLY A 201 0.74 8.75 9.40
C GLY A 201 1.37 10.14 9.55
N TYR A 202 2.71 10.21 9.59
CA TYR A 202 3.43 11.49 9.66
C TYR A 202 3.21 12.35 8.40
N LEU A 203 3.25 11.74 7.23
CA LEU A 203 2.98 12.41 5.95
C LEU A 203 1.54 12.91 5.88
N GLU A 204 0.56 12.08 6.26
CA GLU A 204 -0.85 12.46 6.27
C GLU A 204 -1.11 13.64 7.22
N ALA A 205 -0.54 13.61 8.43
CA ALA A 205 -0.61 14.72 9.39
C ALA A 205 -0.03 16.03 8.86
N ASN A 206 0.88 15.96 7.87
CA ASN A 206 1.46 17.09 7.16
C ASN A 206 0.80 17.37 5.80
N GLY A 207 -0.42 16.84 5.57
CA GLY A 207 -1.25 17.14 4.42
C GLY A 207 -0.83 16.43 3.13
N PHE A 208 -0.06 15.35 3.21
CA PHE A 208 0.24 14.51 2.06
C PHE A 208 -0.91 13.53 1.79
N ALA A 209 -1.15 13.27 0.51
CA ALA A 209 -2.00 12.18 0.07
C ALA A 209 -1.12 10.96 -0.25
N ASN A 210 -1.21 9.91 0.58
CA ASN A 210 -0.47 8.67 0.41
C ASN A 210 -1.19 7.73 -0.57
N TYR A 211 -0.42 7.07 -1.44
CA TYR A 211 -0.89 6.08 -2.42
C TYR A 211 -0.01 4.83 -2.37
N ILE A 212 -0.61 3.67 -2.58
CA ILE A 212 0.13 2.45 -2.92
C ILE A 212 0.28 2.40 -4.45
N ALA A 213 1.45 1.97 -4.95
CA ALA A 213 1.72 1.69 -6.35
C ALA A 213 2.54 0.39 -6.44
N SER A 214 1.86 -0.74 -6.65
CA SER A 214 2.44 -2.08 -6.45
C SER A 214 2.28 -2.98 -7.68
N GLY A 215 3.27 -3.84 -7.93
CA GLY A 215 3.14 -4.97 -8.84
C GLY A 215 2.10 -6.00 -8.41
N GLY A 216 1.74 -6.02 -7.13
CA GLY A 216 0.64 -6.81 -6.58
C GLY A 216 -0.74 -6.35 -7.06
N GLY A 217 -1.74 -7.22 -6.86
CA GLY A 217 -3.11 -6.95 -7.30
C GLY A 217 -3.79 -5.85 -6.50
N ARG A 218 -4.26 -4.82 -7.18
CA ARG A 218 -5.01 -3.69 -6.60
C ARG A 218 -6.16 -4.16 -5.70
N ASP A 219 -6.98 -5.08 -6.21
CA ASP A 219 -8.19 -5.51 -5.52
C ASP A 219 -7.90 -6.46 -4.34
N PHE A 220 -6.71 -7.08 -4.32
CA PHE A 220 -6.22 -7.87 -3.20
C PHE A 220 -5.83 -6.99 -1.99
N MET A 221 -5.24 -5.83 -2.23
CA MET A 221 -4.77 -4.92 -1.18
C MET A 221 -5.88 -4.04 -0.59
N ARG A 222 -6.89 -3.69 -1.39
CA ARG A 222 -7.98 -2.77 -1.02
C ARG A 222 -8.72 -3.09 0.28
N PRO A 223 -9.03 -4.37 0.60
CA PRO A 223 -9.78 -4.69 1.82
C PRO A 223 -9.11 -4.22 3.11
N ILE A 224 -7.78 -4.17 3.12
CA ILE A 224 -7.00 -3.89 4.33
C ILE A 224 -6.25 -2.55 4.31
N SER A 225 -6.21 -1.86 3.16
CA SER A 225 -5.35 -0.68 2.99
C SER A 225 -5.67 0.45 3.97
N GLN A 226 -6.95 0.69 4.26
CA GLN A 226 -7.37 1.70 5.22
C GLN A 226 -7.04 1.30 6.66
N GLU A 227 -7.26 0.03 7.02
CA GLU A 227 -7.05 -0.47 8.38
C GLU A 227 -5.55 -0.53 8.73
N VAL A 228 -4.73 -1.04 7.81
CA VAL A 228 -3.30 -1.30 8.07
C VAL A 228 -2.44 -0.06 7.84
N TYR A 229 -2.75 0.72 6.82
CA TYR A 229 -1.90 1.81 6.34
C TYR A 229 -2.52 3.20 6.46
N GLY A 230 -3.81 3.32 6.82
CA GLY A 230 -4.53 4.57 6.73
C GLY A 230 -4.81 5.03 5.28
N ILE A 231 -4.50 4.22 4.28
CA ILE A 231 -4.65 4.57 2.86
C ILE A 231 -6.05 4.18 2.36
N PRO A 232 -6.89 5.14 1.91
CA PRO A 232 -8.20 4.86 1.35
C PRO A 232 -8.13 3.92 0.13
N ARG A 233 -9.16 3.09 -0.04
CA ARG A 233 -9.26 2.10 -1.12
C ARG A 233 -9.05 2.66 -2.52
N ASP A 234 -9.51 3.86 -2.76
CA ASP A 234 -9.37 4.57 -4.03
C ASP A 234 -7.95 5.08 -4.28
N ARG A 235 -7.08 5.07 -3.28
CA ARG A 235 -5.66 5.41 -3.40
C ARG A 235 -4.74 4.19 -3.54
N VAL A 236 -5.30 3.02 -3.79
CA VAL A 236 -4.54 1.80 -4.11
C VAL A 236 -4.44 1.67 -5.62
N ILE A 237 -3.22 1.76 -6.14
CA ILE A 237 -2.80 1.46 -7.51
C ILE A 237 -2.10 0.12 -7.47
N GLY A 238 -2.39 -0.75 -8.43
CA GLY A 238 -1.78 -2.08 -8.50
C GLY A 238 -2.27 -2.83 -9.73
N SER A 239 -1.65 -3.94 -10.04
CA SER A 239 -2.02 -4.78 -11.18
C SER A 239 -3.51 -5.12 -11.15
N ALA A 240 -4.12 -5.22 -12.32
CA ALA A 240 -5.54 -5.42 -12.45
C ALA A 240 -5.88 -6.40 -13.57
N THR A 241 -6.98 -7.14 -13.38
CA THR A 241 -7.66 -7.87 -14.43
C THR A 241 -8.71 -7.00 -15.10
N THR A 242 -9.09 -7.31 -16.32
CA THR A 242 -10.25 -6.70 -16.95
C THR A 242 -11.53 -7.14 -16.26
N PHE A 243 -12.55 -6.30 -16.34
CA PHE A 243 -13.86 -6.57 -15.77
C PHE A 243 -14.91 -6.78 -16.85
N GLN A 244 -15.97 -7.51 -16.49
CA GLN A 244 -17.18 -7.61 -17.26
C GLN A 244 -18.35 -7.13 -16.42
N TYR A 245 -19.16 -6.25 -16.99
CA TYR A 245 -20.43 -5.84 -16.40
C TYR A 245 -21.56 -6.68 -16.99
N THR A 246 -22.42 -7.18 -16.12
CA THR A 246 -23.70 -7.83 -16.49
C THR A 246 -24.81 -7.26 -15.62
N SER A 247 -26.05 -7.32 -16.08
CA SER A 247 -27.22 -6.91 -15.30
C SER A 247 -28.38 -7.87 -15.49
N ASP A 248 -29.16 -8.05 -14.45
CA ASP A 248 -30.41 -8.84 -14.44
C ASP A 248 -31.48 -8.09 -13.61
N ASP A 249 -32.56 -8.79 -13.26
CA ASP A 249 -33.67 -8.23 -12.48
C ASP A 249 -33.27 -7.89 -11.02
N HIS A 250 -32.10 -8.36 -10.55
CA HIS A 250 -31.55 -8.09 -9.22
C HIS A 250 -30.54 -6.94 -9.22
N GLY A 251 -30.13 -6.44 -10.39
CA GLY A 251 -29.21 -5.30 -10.55
C GLY A 251 -27.97 -5.61 -11.38
N GLY A 252 -26.96 -4.75 -11.23
CA GLY A 252 -25.69 -4.85 -11.97
C GLY A 252 -24.62 -5.59 -11.19
N THR A 253 -23.84 -6.44 -11.85
CA THR A 253 -22.72 -7.19 -11.29
C THR A 253 -21.46 -6.95 -12.12
N ILE A 254 -20.32 -6.75 -11.45
CA ILE A 254 -18.99 -6.71 -12.07
C ILE A 254 -18.25 -8.00 -11.71
N THR A 255 -17.72 -8.69 -12.72
CA THR A 255 -16.94 -9.91 -12.55
C THR A 255 -15.56 -9.78 -13.15
N HIS A 256 -14.58 -10.50 -12.57
CA HIS A 256 -13.23 -10.62 -13.11
C HIS A 256 -13.21 -11.48 -14.38
N LYS A 257 -12.48 -11.05 -15.39
CA LYS A 257 -12.17 -11.83 -16.58
C LYS A 257 -10.81 -12.53 -16.43
N ALA A 258 -10.62 -13.63 -17.17
CA ALA A 258 -9.31 -14.29 -17.30
C ALA A 258 -8.37 -13.50 -18.25
N GLU A 259 -8.28 -12.20 -18.07
CA GLU A 259 -7.54 -11.29 -18.93
C GLU A 259 -6.90 -10.19 -18.09
N ALA A 260 -5.60 -9.96 -18.25
CA ALA A 260 -4.91 -8.87 -17.58
C ALA A 260 -5.32 -7.54 -18.23
N ASP A 261 -5.67 -6.55 -17.43
CA ASP A 261 -5.78 -5.16 -17.87
C ASP A 261 -4.38 -4.55 -17.96
N TYR A 262 -3.62 -4.62 -16.89
CA TYR A 262 -2.21 -4.24 -16.85
C TYR A 262 -1.47 -4.87 -15.66
N LEU A 263 -0.15 -4.96 -15.80
CA LEU A 263 0.78 -5.27 -14.72
C LEU A 263 1.43 -3.96 -14.27
N ASP A 264 1.25 -3.57 -13.01
CA ASP A 264 1.74 -2.29 -12.46
C ASP A 264 3.17 -2.44 -11.91
N ASP A 265 4.10 -2.79 -12.79
CA ASP A 265 5.51 -2.93 -12.44
C ASP A 265 6.41 -2.16 -13.42
N GLY A 266 7.60 -1.80 -12.97
CA GLY A 266 8.57 -1.07 -13.78
C GLY A 266 8.00 0.23 -14.36
N PRO A 267 8.12 0.46 -15.68
CA PRO A 267 7.66 1.67 -16.35
C PRO A 267 6.15 1.92 -16.27
N GLN A 268 5.34 0.92 -15.90
CA GLN A 268 3.90 1.10 -15.72
C GLN A 268 3.57 1.87 -14.45
N LYS A 269 4.34 1.70 -13.36
CA LYS A 269 4.11 2.41 -12.11
C LYS A 269 3.93 3.94 -12.29
N PRO A 270 4.88 4.69 -12.87
CA PRO A 270 4.70 6.14 -13.07
C PRO A 270 3.53 6.49 -13.98
N ILE A 271 3.22 5.67 -15.00
CA ILE A 271 2.08 5.87 -15.88
C ILE A 271 0.77 5.77 -15.10
N ARG A 272 0.62 4.76 -14.24
CA ARG A 272 -0.59 4.56 -13.44
C ARG A 272 -0.71 5.57 -12.32
N ILE A 273 0.41 5.96 -11.69
CA ILE A 273 0.45 7.05 -10.72
C ILE A 273 -0.07 8.34 -11.38
N TRP A 274 0.45 8.72 -12.54
CA TRP A 274 -0.03 9.90 -13.26
C TRP A 274 -1.50 9.79 -13.64
N SER A 275 -1.92 8.66 -14.20
CA SER A 275 -3.32 8.43 -14.61
C SER A 275 -4.28 8.54 -13.43
N ARG A 276 -3.84 8.17 -12.22
CA ARG A 276 -4.67 8.21 -11.01
C ARG A 276 -4.68 9.57 -10.33
N THR A 277 -3.52 10.22 -10.24
CA THR A 277 -3.32 11.42 -9.43
C THR A 277 -3.31 12.71 -10.26
N GLY A 278 -2.96 12.64 -11.55
CA GLY A 278 -2.67 13.79 -12.40
C GLY A 278 -1.46 14.59 -11.92
N ARG A 279 -0.58 14.00 -11.10
CA ARG A 279 0.54 14.69 -10.45
C ARG A 279 1.79 13.85 -10.44
N ARG A 280 2.94 14.52 -10.42
CA ARG A 280 4.23 13.94 -10.10
C ARG A 280 4.33 13.84 -8.57
N PRO A 281 4.61 12.67 -7.99
CA PRO A 281 4.81 12.56 -6.55
C PRO A 281 5.96 13.41 -6.04
N LEU A 282 5.89 13.84 -4.80
CA LEU A 282 7.01 14.50 -4.10
C LEU A 282 7.81 13.53 -3.25
N LEU A 283 7.22 12.40 -2.87
CA LEU A 283 7.91 11.30 -2.19
C LEU A 283 7.55 9.99 -2.88
N ALA A 284 8.56 9.13 -3.07
CA ALA A 284 8.37 7.73 -3.42
C ALA A 284 9.24 6.84 -2.55
N ALA A 285 8.71 5.66 -2.19
CA ALA A 285 9.44 4.61 -1.50
C ALA A 285 9.24 3.28 -2.23
N GLY A 286 10.32 2.51 -2.36
CA GLY A 286 10.35 1.18 -2.97
C GLY A 286 11.53 0.38 -2.44
N ASN A 287 11.68 -0.87 -2.89
CA ASN A 287 12.76 -1.76 -2.44
C ASN A 287 13.42 -2.55 -3.59
N SER A 288 12.93 -2.45 -4.81
CA SER A 288 13.32 -3.33 -5.91
C SER A 288 13.69 -2.60 -7.21
N ASN A 289 14.25 -3.33 -8.17
CA ASN A 289 14.53 -2.81 -9.52
C ASN A 289 13.24 -2.36 -10.25
N GLY A 290 12.08 -2.98 -9.94
CA GLY A 290 10.78 -2.60 -10.48
C GLY A 290 10.33 -1.20 -10.05
N ASP A 291 10.90 -0.65 -8.97
CA ASP A 291 10.56 0.68 -8.44
C ASP A 291 11.38 1.82 -9.05
N ILE A 292 12.48 1.50 -9.77
CA ILE A 292 13.36 2.52 -10.35
C ILE A 292 12.58 3.58 -11.14
N PRO A 293 11.66 3.21 -12.06
CA PRO A 293 10.92 4.21 -12.82
C PRO A 293 10.02 5.11 -11.97
N MET A 294 9.41 4.58 -10.90
CA MET A 294 8.60 5.35 -9.95
C MET A 294 9.47 6.31 -9.14
N LEU A 295 10.62 5.84 -8.65
CA LEU A 295 11.58 6.65 -7.89
C LEU A 295 12.18 7.75 -8.78
N ASP A 296 12.57 7.44 -10.02
CA ASP A 296 13.07 8.44 -10.98
C ASP A 296 11.98 9.46 -11.34
N PHE A 297 10.74 9.03 -11.55
CA PHE A 297 9.62 9.92 -11.85
C PHE A 297 9.33 10.91 -10.71
N THR A 298 9.65 10.56 -9.46
CA THR A 298 9.46 11.42 -8.29
C THR A 298 10.41 12.61 -8.25
N GLN A 299 11.53 12.59 -8.99
CA GLN A 299 12.41 13.75 -9.09
C GLN A 299 11.67 14.96 -9.68
N HIS A 300 11.48 15.99 -8.85
CA HIS A 300 10.79 17.21 -9.28
C HIS A 300 11.81 18.30 -9.64
N PRO A 301 11.62 19.04 -10.74
CA PRO A 301 12.55 20.11 -11.15
C PRO A 301 12.54 21.30 -10.19
N ASP A 302 11.37 21.66 -9.65
CA ASP A 302 11.17 22.94 -8.94
C ASP A 302 10.66 22.80 -7.50
N LYS A 303 10.41 21.56 -7.02
CA LYS A 303 9.86 21.31 -5.68
C LYS A 303 10.73 20.33 -4.91
N PRO A 304 10.71 20.39 -3.57
CA PRO A 304 11.33 19.33 -2.78
C PRO A 304 10.83 17.96 -3.19
N SER A 305 11.75 17.01 -3.33
CA SER A 305 11.39 15.61 -3.57
C SER A 305 12.29 14.68 -2.79
N LEU A 306 11.76 13.53 -2.36
CA LEU A 306 12.47 12.51 -1.59
C LEU A 306 12.21 11.13 -2.19
N ARG A 307 13.27 10.35 -2.35
CA ARG A 307 13.24 8.99 -2.86
C ARG A 307 13.89 8.08 -1.84
N LEU A 308 13.11 7.14 -1.32
CA LEU A 308 13.51 6.18 -0.30
C LEU A 308 13.66 4.80 -0.94
N LEU A 309 14.79 4.15 -0.70
CA LEU A 309 15.02 2.76 -1.09
C LEU A 309 15.23 1.93 0.17
N VAL A 310 14.29 1.05 0.48
CA VAL A 310 14.38 0.14 1.63
C VAL A 310 15.40 -0.94 1.32
N LEU A 311 16.40 -1.10 2.20
CA LEU A 311 17.42 -2.12 2.13
C LEU A 311 17.14 -3.20 3.17
N HIS A 312 16.94 -4.43 2.69
CA HIS A 312 16.72 -5.60 3.51
C HIS A 312 18.06 -6.20 3.95
N ASP A 313 18.56 -5.76 5.10
CA ASP A 313 19.89 -6.10 5.64
C ASP A 313 19.85 -6.64 7.08
N ASP A 314 18.68 -7.14 7.55
CA ASP A 314 18.48 -7.62 8.91
C ASP A 314 17.91 -9.04 8.97
N SER A 315 18.80 -10.02 8.86
CA SER A 315 18.44 -11.45 8.96
C SER A 315 17.94 -11.89 10.35
N GLN A 316 18.06 -11.05 11.38
CA GLN A 316 17.64 -11.41 12.75
C GLN A 316 16.19 -11.02 13.03
N ARG A 317 15.78 -9.85 12.53
CA ARG A 317 14.45 -9.30 12.78
C ARG A 317 13.47 -9.50 11.61
N GLU A 318 14.03 -9.62 10.37
CA GLU A 318 13.28 -9.82 9.14
C GLU A 318 14.05 -10.79 8.22
N PHE A 319 14.40 -10.40 6.99
CA PHE A 319 15.18 -11.17 6.02
C PHE A 319 16.33 -10.32 5.50
N ASP A 320 17.43 -10.98 5.09
CA ASP A 320 18.59 -10.35 4.49
C ASP A 320 18.66 -10.76 3.00
N TYR A 321 18.42 -9.81 2.10
CA TYR A 321 18.49 -10.04 0.66
C TYR A 321 18.65 -8.74 -0.10
N THR A 322 19.37 -8.82 -1.23
CA THR A 322 19.50 -7.74 -2.22
C THR A 322 19.10 -8.20 -3.62
N SER A 323 18.76 -9.49 -3.75
CA SER A 323 18.31 -10.05 -5.03
C SER A 323 17.04 -9.34 -5.53
N GLY A 324 17.12 -8.80 -6.74
CA GLY A 324 16.08 -7.99 -7.35
C GLY A 324 16.14 -6.50 -7.01
N ALA A 325 17.18 -6.05 -6.26
CA ALA A 325 17.39 -4.65 -5.91
C ALA A 325 18.77 -4.11 -6.38
N GLU A 326 19.57 -4.91 -7.07
CA GLU A 326 20.96 -4.58 -7.40
C GLU A 326 21.07 -3.29 -8.20
N GLN A 327 20.24 -3.13 -9.23
CA GLN A 327 20.23 -1.93 -10.07
C GLN A 327 19.67 -0.72 -9.31
N ALA A 328 18.67 -0.94 -8.46
CA ALA A 328 18.10 0.12 -7.63
C ALA A 328 19.12 0.66 -6.61
N LEU A 329 19.92 -0.21 -5.99
CA LEU A 329 21.01 0.17 -5.08
C LEU A 329 22.10 0.96 -5.81
N GLU A 330 22.50 0.51 -7.00
CA GLU A 330 23.44 1.26 -7.84
C GLU A 330 22.89 2.63 -8.23
N ARG A 331 21.63 2.68 -8.67
CA ARG A 331 20.93 3.91 -9.04
C ARG A 331 20.80 4.86 -7.88
N ALA A 332 20.52 4.35 -6.67
CA ALA A 332 20.42 5.15 -5.44
C ALA A 332 21.72 5.93 -5.18
N GLY A 333 22.87 5.25 -5.29
CA GLY A 333 24.18 5.90 -5.14
C GLY A 333 24.47 6.98 -6.18
N GLN A 334 24.05 6.76 -7.43
CA GLN A 334 24.27 7.71 -8.53
C GLN A 334 23.33 8.92 -8.48
N SER A 335 22.09 8.72 -7.97
CA SER A 335 21.01 9.72 -8.05
C SER A 335 20.69 10.38 -6.71
N GLY A 336 21.46 10.10 -5.66
CA GLY A 336 21.27 10.68 -4.34
C GLY A 336 19.95 10.28 -3.68
N TRP A 337 19.50 9.02 -3.87
CA TRP A 337 18.36 8.49 -3.14
C TRP A 337 18.77 8.20 -1.69
N THR A 338 17.82 8.26 -0.79
CA THR A 338 18.06 7.88 0.60
C THR A 338 17.84 6.37 0.74
N ILE A 339 18.91 5.64 1.02
CA ILE A 339 18.83 4.21 1.37
C ILE A 339 18.38 4.13 2.84
N VAL A 340 17.36 3.34 3.11
CA VAL A 340 16.81 3.07 4.44
C VAL A 340 17.16 1.65 4.83
N SER A 341 18.15 1.49 5.71
CA SER A 341 18.60 0.18 6.23
C SER A 341 17.64 -0.30 7.32
N ILE A 342 17.00 -1.45 7.11
CA ILE A 342 16.14 -2.05 8.16
C ILE A 342 16.93 -2.25 9.44
N LYS A 343 18.17 -2.69 9.32
CA LYS A 343 19.04 -2.98 10.47
C LYS A 343 19.43 -1.73 11.26
N ASN A 344 19.77 -0.66 10.57
CA ASN A 344 20.39 0.51 11.20
C ASN A 344 19.40 1.66 11.42
N ASP A 345 18.43 1.86 10.52
CA ASP A 345 17.54 3.02 10.57
C ASP A 345 16.21 2.72 11.28
N TRP A 346 15.86 1.44 11.51
CA TRP A 346 14.62 1.07 12.18
C TRP A 346 14.84 0.57 13.60
N ALA A 347 14.20 1.20 14.57
CA ALA A 347 14.20 0.77 15.98
C ALA A 347 13.29 -0.45 16.21
N ALA A 348 12.18 -0.52 15.48
CA ALA A 348 11.28 -1.67 15.39
C ALA A 348 11.09 -2.06 13.92
N VAL A 349 10.73 -3.33 13.64
CA VAL A 349 10.40 -3.75 12.26
C VAL A 349 8.89 -3.89 12.11
N PHE A 350 8.25 -4.58 13.07
CA PHE A 350 6.82 -4.88 13.05
C PHE A 350 6.14 -4.45 14.34
#